data_6d368e60de42e72f110adf0de8e490f4
#
_entry.id   6d368e60de42e72f110adf0de8e490f4
#
_cell.length_a   1.000
_cell.length_b   1.000
_cell.length_c   1.000
_cell.angle_alpha   90.00
_cell.angle_beta   90.00
_cell.angle_gamma   90.00
#
_symmetry.space_group_name_H-M   'P 1'
#
loop_
_entity.id
_entity.type
_entity.pdbx_description
1 polymer ?
#
loop_
_entity_poly.entity_id
_entity_poly.type
_entity_poly.pdbx_seq_one_letter_code
_entity_poly.pdbx_strand_id
1 'polypeptide(L)'
;WDNYPVNDATMKGELHIGPYTGRSAQLAEVSRGLFLNPMNQAEASKIALGAGAAYMNDPKRYDAEDAWTASAAKVVGEASVEALYIFRDACAISPLHPSDPPLLTEIVDSAKHRMDRGALVEAAGILSAHMYKMKASAELLRTNSNKKLIQEIAPWLDEYTQWADIGIDIARAIEAASSYAESLTPSGKTSAFSMRA
;
A
#
# COMPACT_ATOMS: atom_id res chain seq x y z
N TRP A 1 -23.60 -11.77 -12.29
CA TRP A 1 -22.67 -10.80 -12.84
C TRP A 1 -22.05 -9.99 -11.71
N ASP A 2 -20.71 -9.91 -11.66
CA ASP A 2 -19.96 -9.16 -10.66
C ASP A 2 -19.00 -8.19 -11.37
N ASN A 3 -19.10 -6.90 -11.04
CA ASN A 3 -18.28 -5.85 -11.61
C ASN A 3 -16.95 -5.68 -10.84
N TYR A 4 -16.23 -6.77 -10.66
CA TYR A 4 -14.89 -6.76 -10.11
C TYR A 4 -13.99 -7.76 -10.89
N PRO A 5 -12.78 -7.35 -11.24
CA PRO A 5 -12.04 -6.11 -10.94
C PRO A 5 -12.16 -4.98 -11.99
N VAL A 6 -13.22 -4.89 -12.76
CA VAL A 6 -13.36 -3.89 -13.83
C VAL A 6 -13.00 -2.46 -13.38
N ASN A 7 -12.38 -1.71 -14.27
CA ASN A 7 -12.01 -0.30 -14.10
C ASN A 7 -12.47 0.57 -15.27
N ASP A 8 -13.76 0.48 -15.62
CA ASP A 8 -14.38 1.25 -16.70
C ASP A 8 -14.96 2.59 -16.22
N ALA A 9 -15.62 3.29 -17.13
CA ALA A 9 -16.31 4.56 -16.90
C ALA A 9 -15.44 5.60 -16.17
N THR A 10 -15.76 5.94 -14.92
CA THR A 10 -15.03 6.92 -14.09
C THR A 10 -13.81 6.32 -13.39
N MET A 11 -13.65 5.00 -13.42
CA MET A 11 -12.60 4.26 -12.72
C MET A 11 -11.38 3.92 -13.59
N LYS A 12 -11.24 4.53 -14.77
CA LYS A 12 -10.15 4.21 -15.71
C LYS A 12 -8.74 4.44 -15.15
N GLY A 13 -8.62 5.30 -14.13
CA GLY A 13 -7.37 5.55 -13.41
C GLY A 13 -7.10 4.57 -12.27
N GLU A 14 -8.06 3.70 -11.95
CA GLU A 14 -7.94 2.75 -10.83
C GLU A 14 -7.28 1.44 -11.28
N LEU A 15 -6.59 0.79 -10.34
CA LEU A 15 -6.00 -0.54 -10.55
C LEU A 15 -6.52 -1.51 -9.50
N HIS A 16 -7.55 -2.27 -9.84
CA HIS A 16 -8.25 -3.14 -8.90
C HIS A 16 -7.55 -4.51 -8.79
N ILE A 17 -6.43 -4.57 -8.08
CA ILE A 17 -5.65 -5.79 -7.84
C ILE A 17 -5.80 -6.33 -6.42
N GLY A 18 -6.75 -5.84 -5.65
CA GLY A 18 -7.03 -6.28 -4.29
C GLY A 18 -7.65 -7.68 -4.19
N PRO A 19 -7.90 -8.16 -2.96
CA PRO A 19 -8.57 -9.43 -2.72
C PRO A 19 -10.05 -9.36 -3.13
N TYR A 20 -10.62 -10.52 -3.43
CA TYR A 20 -12.04 -10.66 -3.75
C TYR A 20 -12.85 -10.79 -2.45
N THR A 21 -13.53 -9.72 -2.03
CA THR A 21 -14.19 -9.60 -0.73
C THR A 21 -15.66 -9.21 -0.84
N GLY A 22 -16.41 -9.27 0.26
CA GLY A 22 -17.75 -8.72 0.37
C GLY A 22 -18.86 -9.60 -0.23
N ARG A 23 -18.58 -10.85 -0.59
CA ARG A 23 -19.60 -11.80 -1.12
C ARG A 23 -19.95 -12.83 -0.06
N SER A 24 -21.27 -13.10 0.07
CA SER A 24 -21.78 -14.09 1.02
C SER A 24 -21.47 -15.51 0.56
N ALA A 25 -21.01 -16.37 1.48
CA ALA A 25 -20.84 -17.78 1.20
C ALA A 25 -22.14 -18.50 0.74
N GLN A 26 -23.29 -17.90 1.03
CA GLN A 26 -24.61 -18.43 0.59
C GLN A 26 -24.87 -18.18 -0.90
N LEU A 27 -24.07 -17.37 -1.58
CA LEU A 27 -24.27 -17.11 -3.01
C LEU A 27 -24.25 -18.39 -3.83
N ALA A 28 -23.46 -19.38 -3.44
CA ALA A 28 -23.42 -20.70 -4.08
C ALA A 28 -24.75 -21.48 -3.99
N GLU A 29 -25.58 -21.18 -3.02
CA GLU A 29 -26.86 -21.89 -2.79
C GLU A 29 -27.99 -21.32 -3.67
N VAL A 30 -27.86 -20.04 -4.09
CA VAL A 30 -28.91 -19.31 -4.82
C VAL A 30 -28.53 -18.96 -6.27
N SER A 31 -27.27 -19.18 -6.65
CA SER A 31 -26.80 -18.87 -8.00
C SER A 31 -26.21 -20.11 -8.70
N ARG A 32 -26.34 -20.15 -10.04
CA ARG A 32 -25.77 -21.23 -10.86
C ARG A 32 -24.33 -21.02 -11.27
N GLY A 33 -23.77 -19.86 -10.98
CA GLY A 33 -22.42 -19.47 -11.35
C GLY A 33 -22.21 -17.98 -11.22
N LEU A 34 -21.00 -17.54 -11.50
CA LEU A 34 -20.55 -16.16 -11.35
C LEU A 34 -19.74 -15.75 -12.58
N PHE A 35 -20.04 -14.59 -13.14
CA PHE A 35 -19.24 -13.95 -14.18
C PHE A 35 -18.52 -12.74 -13.57
N LEU A 36 -17.20 -12.74 -13.61
CA LEU A 36 -16.39 -11.61 -13.19
C LEU A 36 -16.04 -10.73 -14.40
N ASN A 37 -16.15 -9.42 -14.21
CA ASN A 37 -15.82 -8.43 -15.25
C ASN A 37 -14.38 -7.92 -15.01
N PRO A 38 -13.40 -8.24 -15.88
CA PRO A 38 -12.00 -7.87 -15.69
C PRO A 38 -11.73 -6.41 -16.07
N MET A 39 -10.57 -5.89 -15.64
CA MET A 39 -9.98 -4.66 -16.17
C MET A 39 -9.48 -4.85 -17.61
N ASN A 40 -9.16 -3.73 -18.29
CA ASN A 40 -8.41 -3.75 -19.54
C ASN A 40 -6.98 -4.30 -19.34
N GLN A 41 -6.42 -4.19 -18.14
CA GLN A 41 -5.13 -4.75 -17.72
C GLN A 41 -5.30 -6.26 -17.48
N ALA A 42 -5.15 -7.03 -18.53
CA ALA A 42 -5.48 -8.46 -18.53
C ALA A 42 -4.59 -9.28 -17.58
N GLU A 43 -3.28 -8.99 -17.53
CA GLU A 43 -2.35 -9.67 -16.62
C GLU A 43 -2.60 -9.29 -15.16
N ALA A 44 -2.83 -8.00 -14.89
CA ALA A 44 -3.17 -7.53 -13.55
C ALA A 44 -4.50 -8.09 -13.06
N SER A 45 -5.49 -8.22 -13.93
CA SER A 45 -6.80 -8.82 -13.62
C SER A 45 -6.69 -10.26 -13.12
N LYS A 46 -5.69 -11.03 -13.56
CA LYS A 46 -5.51 -12.44 -13.14
C LYS A 46 -5.38 -12.58 -11.62
N ILE A 47 -4.85 -11.56 -10.93
CA ILE A 47 -4.69 -11.59 -9.47
C ILE A 47 -6.08 -11.66 -8.80
N ALA A 48 -6.95 -10.73 -9.11
CA ALA A 48 -8.30 -10.66 -8.57
C ALA A 48 -9.20 -11.81 -9.07
N LEU A 49 -9.08 -12.17 -10.37
CA LEU A 49 -9.82 -13.28 -10.95
C LEU A 49 -9.44 -14.63 -10.32
N GLY A 50 -8.16 -14.83 -9.99
CA GLY A 50 -7.69 -16.04 -9.31
C GLY A 50 -8.26 -16.15 -7.88
N ALA A 51 -8.32 -15.04 -7.14
CA ALA A 51 -8.98 -14.99 -5.83
C ALA A 51 -10.49 -15.25 -5.96
N GLY A 52 -11.16 -14.67 -6.96
CA GLY A 52 -12.56 -14.94 -7.25
C GLY A 52 -12.84 -16.40 -7.63
N ALA A 53 -11.94 -17.04 -8.38
CA ALA A 53 -12.03 -18.46 -8.70
C ALA A 53 -11.89 -19.35 -7.44
N ALA A 54 -11.01 -18.99 -6.51
CA ALA A 54 -10.89 -19.68 -5.22
C ALA A 54 -12.16 -19.55 -4.40
N TYR A 55 -12.78 -18.36 -4.35
CA TYR A 55 -14.08 -18.17 -3.71
C TYR A 55 -15.17 -19.06 -4.35
N MET A 56 -15.25 -19.11 -5.68
CA MET A 56 -16.26 -19.95 -6.36
C MET A 56 -16.06 -21.44 -6.10
N ASN A 57 -14.82 -21.87 -5.87
CA ASN A 57 -14.52 -23.28 -5.61
C ASN A 57 -14.97 -23.73 -4.22
N ASP A 58 -14.78 -22.92 -3.19
CA ASP A 58 -15.24 -23.21 -1.81
C ASP A 58 -15.59 -21.90 -1.05
N PRO A 59 -16.79 -21.33 -1.25
CA PRO A 59 -17.16 -20.07 -0.61
C PRO A 59 -17.23 -20.16 0.93
N LYS A 60 -17.42 -21.37 1.49
CA LYS A 60 -17.55 -21.55 2.95
C LYS A 60 -16.20 -21.53 3.67
N ARG A 61 -15.14 -21.94 2.99
CA ARG A 61 -13.76 -21.94 3.53
C ARG A 61 -12.89 -20.86 2.93
N TYR A 62 -13.47 -19.99 2.12
CA TYR A 62 -12.74 -18.95 1.44
C TYR A 62 -12.15 -17.94 2.42
N ASP A 63 -10.83 -17.80 2.37
CA ASP A 63 -10.09 -16.67 2.95
C ASP A 63 -9.59 -15.77 1.82
N ALA A 64 -9.92 -14.49 1.90
CA ALA A 64 -9.65 -13.55 0.81
C ALA A 64 -8.17 -13.21 0.66
N GLU A 65 -7.44 -13.12 1.78
CA GLU A 65 -6.01 -12.79 1.79
C GLU A 65 -5.16 -13.98 1.36
N ASP A 66 -5.48 -15.17 1.84
CA ASP A 66 -4.81 -16.42 1.41
C ASP A 66 -5.02 -16.67 -0.08
N ALA A 67 -6.25 -16.49 -0.57
CA ALA A 67 -6.57 -16.66 -1.98
C ALA A 67 -5.89 -15.61 -2.86
N TRP A 68 -5.82 -14.36 -2.39
CA TRP A 68 -5.10 -13.29 -3.07
C TRP A 68 -3.61 -13.61 -3.15
N THR A 69 -3.00 -13.99 -2.03
CA THR A 69 -1.57 -14.34 -1.94
C THR A 69 -1.22 -15.48 -2.90
N ALA A 70 -2.01 -16.55 -2.90
CA ALA A 70 -1.81 -17.67 -3.81
C ALA A 70 -2.00 -17.29 -5.28
N SER A 71 -2.92 -16.38 -5.59
CA SER A 71 -3.13 -15.88 -6.95
C SER A 71 -2.00 -14.94 -7.37
N ALA A 72 -1.57 -14.03 -6.50
CA ALA A 72 -0.45 -13.13 -6.72
C ALA A 72 0.84 -13.92 -7.02
N ALA A 73 1.13 -14.95 -6.24
CA ALA A 73 2.31 -15.81 -6.44
C ALA A 73 2.34 -16.46 -7.84
N LYS A 74 1.19 -16.84 -8.38
CA LYS A 74 1.10 -17.38 -9.75
C LYS A 74 1.38 -16.33 -10.84
N VAL A 75 1.13 -15.07 -10.55
CA VAL A 75 1.28 -13.96 -11.53
C VAL A 75 2.65 -13.32 -11.46
N VAL A 76 3.18 -13.08 -10.25
CA VAL A 76 4.47 -12.38 -10.05
C VAL A 76 5.60 -13.29 -9.53
N GLY A 77 5.30 -14.55 -9.16
CA GLY A 77 6.24 -15.43 -8.47
C GLY A 77 6.35 -15.11 -6.97
N GLU A 78 6.65 -16.12 -6.16
CA GLU A 78 6.72 -16.03 -4.70
C GLU A 78 7.60 -14.87 -4.20
N ALA A 79 8.77 -14.67 -4.81
CA ALA A 79 9.74 -13.65 -4.41
C ALA A 79 9.21 -12.19 -4.56
N SER A 80 8.18 -11.97 -5.36
CA SER A 80 7.61 -10.64 -5.62
C SER A 80 6.27 -10.39 -4.91
N VAL A 81 5.73 -11.38 -4.19
CA VAL A 81 4.40 -11.27 -3.54
C VAL A 81 4.37 -10.16 -2.52
N GLU A 82 5.39 -10.05 -1.66
CA GLU A 82 5.45 -8.98 -0.65
C GLU A 82 5.51 -7.59 -1.31
N ALA A 83 6.30 -7.43 -2.36
CA ALA A 83 6.37 -6.16 -3.09
C ALA A 83 5.01 -5.79 -3.70
N LEU A 84 4.32 -6.77 -4.27
CA LEU A 84 2.98 -6.58 -4.81
C LEU A 84 1.95 -6.27 -3.71
N TYR A 85 2.09 -6.88 -2.53
CA TYR A 85 1.23 -6.63 -1.37
C TYR A 85 1.32 -5.16 -0.92
N ILE A 86 2.55 -4.61 -0.83
CA ILE A 86 2.76 -3.22 -0.43
C ILE A 86 2.25 -2.25 -1.51
N PHE A 87 2.47 -2.57 -2.78
CA PHE A 87 1.95 -1.79 -3.91
C PHE A 87 0.42 -1.83 -3.98
N ARG A 88 -0.21 -2.97 -3.70
CA ARG A 88 -1.66 -3.16 -3.68
C ARG A 88 -2.36 -2.18 -2.73
N ASP A 89 -1.73 -1.84 -1.60
CA ASP A 89 -2.30 -0.90 -0.63
C ASP A 89 -2.61 0.45 -1.27
N ALA A 90 -1.68 0.98 -2.07
CA ALA A 90 -1.89 2.23 -2.80
C ALA A 90 -2.97 2.13 -3.90
N CYS A 91 -3.32 0.92 -4.32
CA CYS A 91 -4.36 0.65 -5.32
C CYS A 91 -5.74 0.36 -4.69
N ALA A 92 -5.89 0.53 -3.37
CA ALA A 92 -7.14 0.23 -2.67
C ALA A 92 -8.22 1.30 -2.83
N ILE A 93 -7.86 2.50 -3.30
CA ILE A 93 -8.80 3.61 -3.50
C ILE A 93 -9.65 3.35 -4.74
N SER A 94 -10.95 3.50 -4.60
CA SER A 94 -11.91 3.45 -5.70
C SER A 94 -13.13 4.33 -5.39
N PRO A 95 -13.77 4.96 -6.39
CA PRO A 95 -15.02 5.67 -6.20
C PRO A 95 -16.14 4.81 -5.62
N LEU A 96 -16.07 3.49 -5.82
CA LEU A 96 -17.03 2.52 -5.27
C LEU A 96 -16.70 2.13 -3.83
N HIS A 97 -15.49 2.35 -3.38
CA HIS A 97 -15.02 2.05 -2.03
C HIS A 97 -14.00 3.11 -1.60
N PRO A 98 -14.48 4.32 -1.28
CA PRO A 98 -13.62 5.47 -0.98
C PRO A 98 -13.01 5.32 0.43
N SER A 99 -12.05 4.44 0.55
CA SER A 99 -11.21 4.32 1.75
C SER A 99 -9.78 4.67 1.40
N ASP A 100 -9.13 5.44 2.25
CA ASP A 100 -7.69 5.68 2.13
C ASP A 100 -6.92 4.35 2.20
N PRO A 101 -5.72 4.26 1.59
CA PRO A 101 -4.87 3.10 1.68
C PRO A 101 -4.60 2.75 3.16
N PRO A 102 -5.04 1.59 3.67
CA PRO A 102 -5.06 1.32 5.11
C PRO A 102 -3.66 1.31 5.73
N LEU A 103 -2.66 0.71 5.06
CA LEU A 103 -1.29 0.66 5.56
C LEU A 103 -0.64 2.04 5.57
N LEU A 104 -0.75 2.79 4.48
CA LEU A 104 -0.22 4.15 4.41
C LEU A 104 -0.88 5.07 5.43
N THR A 105 -2.19 4.96 5.61
CA THR A 105 -2.95 5.75 6.60
C THR A 105 -2.44 5.49 8.02
N GLU A 106 -2.24 4.23 8.40
CA GLU A 106 -1.70 3.85 9.70
C GLU A 106 -0.31 4.48 9.93
N ILE A 107 0.56 4.44 8.94
CA ILE A 107 1.91 5.03 9.01
C ILE A 107 1.85 6.55 9.17
N VAL A 108 1.01 7.22 8.38
CA VAL A 108 0.84 8.67 8.44
C VAL A 108 0.26 9.11 9.79
N ASP A 109 -0.76 8.42 10.29
CA ASP A 109 -1.38 8.75 11.59
C ASP A 109 -0.41 8.47 12.75
N SER A 110 0.38 7.40 12.65
CA SER A 110 1.45 7.10 13.60
C SER A 110 2.52 8.19 13.62
N ALA A 111 2.92 8.70 12.45
CA ALA A 111 3.86 9.81 12.35
C ALA A 111 3.27 11.11 12.92
N LYS A 112 2.04 11.48 12.57
CA LYS A 112 1.32 12.64 13.11
C LYS A 112 1.26 12.60 14.64
N HIS A 113 0.85 11.46 15.21
CA HIS A 113 0.76 11.30 16.67
C HIS A 113 2.12 11.52 17.36
N ARG A 114 3.23 11.13 16.76
CA ARG A 114 4.58 11.41 17.28
C ARG A 114 4.95 12.88 17.15
N MET A 115 4.60 13.52 16.05
CA MET A 115 4.81 14.96 15.87
C MET A 115 4.08 15.76 16.93
N ASP A 116 2.82 15.42 17.24
CA ASP A 116 2.00 16.10 18.27
C ASP A 116 2.61 16.02 19.67
N ARG A 117 3.43 15.01 19.93
CA ARG A 117 4.17 14.83 21.18
C ARG A 117 5.60 15.36 21.14
N GLY A 118 6.00 16.01 20.06
CA GLY A 118 7.36 16.53 19.88
C GLY A 118 8.42 15.48 19.50
N ALA A 119 8.04 14.23 19.23
CA ALA A 119 8.95 13.15 18.84
C ALA A 119 9.22 13.17 17.31
N LEU A 120 9.79 14.29 16.83
CA LEU A 120 9.94 14.57 15.40
C LEU A 120 10.87 13.57 14.69
N VAL A 121 11.98 13.18 15.30
CA VAL A 121 12.93 12.19 14.75
C VAL A 121 12.26 10.83 14.56
N GLU A 122 11.47 10.39 15.54
CA GLU A 122 10.71 9.13 15.42
C GLU A 122 9.65 9.19 14.33
N ALA A 123 8.94 10.32 14.21
CA ALA A 123 7.95 10.55 13.17
C ALA A 123 8.57 10.49 11.78
N ALA A 124 9.67 11.18 11.57
CA ALA A 124 10.42 11.15 10.31
C ALA A 124 10.93 9.74 9.99
N GLY A 125 11.46 9.03 10.99
CA GLY A 125 11.99 7.68 10.84
C GLY A 125 10.93 6.67 10.39
N ILE A 126 9.73 6.71 10.97
CA ILE A 126 8.63 5.81 10.58
C ILE A 126 8.15 6.13 9.15
N LEU A 127 7.97 7.41 8.84
CA LEU A 127 7.52 7.81 7.51
C LEU A 127 8.54 7.43 6.45
N SER A 128 9.82 7.80 6.63
CA SER A 128 10.88 7.50 5.67
C SER A 128 11.07 6.00 5.46
N ALA A 129 11.03 5.19 6.51
CA ALA A 129 11.17 3.75 6.41
C ALA A 129 10.08 3.14 5.51
N HIS A 130 8.81 3.57 5.66
CA HIS A 130 7.72 3.11 4.80
C HIS A 130 7.90 3.57 3.35
N MET A 131 8.28 4.83 3.13
CA MET A 131 8.50 5.37 1.78
C MET A 131 9.64 4.66 1.05
N TYR A 132 10.74 4.34 1.74
CA TYR A 132 11.81 3.52 1.16
C TYR A 132 11.34 2.10 0.85
N LYS A 133 10.48 1.51 1.67
CA LYS A 133 9.87 0.20 1.41
C LYS A 133 8.99 0.26 0.16
N MET A 134 8.22 1.33 -0.05
CA MET A 134 7.45 1.57 -1.27
C MET A 134 8.36 1.60 -2.50
N LYS A 135 9.45 2.38 -2.47
CA LYS A 135 10.41 2.44 -3.59
C LYS A 135 11.04 1.10 -3.90
N ALA A 136 11.54 0.40 -2.88
CA ALA A 136 12.13 -0.92 -3.06
C ALA A 136 11.13 -1.92 -3.67
N SER A 137 9.86 -1.85 -3.27
CA SER A 137 8.79 -2.67 -3.83
C SER A 137 8.55 -2.36 -5.30
N ALA A 138 8.51 -1.09 -5.68
CA ALA A 138 8.37 -0.69 -7.09
C ALA A 138 9.55 -1.16 -7.94
N GLU A 139 10.78 -1.00 -7.46
CA GLU A 139 11.99 -1.45 -8.13
C GLU A 139 11.98 -2.96 -8.35
N LEU A 140 11.64 -3.74 -7.31
CA LEU A 140 11.55 -5.19 -7.41
C LEU A 140 10.48 -5.61 -8.44
N LEU A 141 9.30 -4.99 -8.41
CA LEU A 141 8.24 -5.27 -9.38
C LEU A 141 8.69 -4.97 -10.81
N ARG A 142 9.38 -3.85 -11.06
CA ARG A 142 9.89 -3.49 -12.40
C ARG A 142 10.85 -4.54 -12.98
N THR A 143 11.56 -5.29 -12.12
CA THR A 143 12.46 -6.37 -12.56
C THR A 143 11.74 -7.69 -12.77
N ASN A 144 10.46 -7.80 -12.47
CA ASN A 144 9.69 -9.04 -12.58
C ASN A 144 9.74 -9.65 -13.99
N SER A 145 9.71 -10.97 -14.05
CA SER A 145 9.75 -11.73 -15.31
C SER A 145 8.47 -11.60 -16.13
N ASN A 146 7.32 -11.33 -15.52
CA ASN A 146 6.07 -11.07 -16.22
C ASN A 146 6.06 -9.67 -16.84
N LYS A 147 6.72 -9.51 -17.96
CA LYS A 147 6.88 -8.22 -18.63
C LYS A 147 5.56 -7.59 -19.09
N LYS A 148 4.55 -8.43 -19.40
CA LYS A 148 3.22 -7.92 -19.75
C LYS A 148 2.54 -7.26 -18.57
N LEU A 149 2.58 -7.88 -17.40
CA LEU A 149 2.09 -7.27 -16.17
C LEU A 149 2.76 -5.92 -15.93
N ILE A 150 4.10 -5.87 -16.00
CA ILE A 150 4.85 -4.64 -15.73
C ILE A 150 4.48 -3.52 -16.71
N GLN A 151 4.30 -3.84 -17.98
CA GLN A 151 3.82 -2.87 -18.98
C GLN A 151 2.42 -2.35 -18.64
N GLU A 152 1.51 -3.22 -18.21
CA GLU A 152 0.14 -2.84 -17.84
C GLU A 152 0.08 -1.92 -16.63
N ILE A 153 0.90 -2.18 -15.60
CA ILE A 153 0.87 -1.43 -14.33
C ILE A 153 1.91 -0.30 -14.24
N ALA A 154 2.71 -0.08 -15.28
CA ALA A 154 3.77 0.92 -15.27
C ALA A 154 3.32 2.33 -14.86
N PRO A 155 2.18 2.88 -15.35
CA PRO A 155 1.74 4.21 -14.95
C PRO A 155 1.51 4.34 -13.44
N TRP A 156 0.90 3.32 -12.82
CA TRP A 156 0.67 3.29 -11.37
C TRP A 156 1.97 3.11 -10.58
N LEU A 157 2.92 2.31 -11.07
CA LEU A 157 4.23 2.20 -10.45
C LEU A 157 5.02 3.51 -10.51
N ASP A 158 4.86 4.28 -11.59
CA ASP A 158 5.51 5.59 -11.74
C ASP A 158 4.94 6.59 -10.73
N GLU A 159 3.62 6.69 -10.63
CA GLU A 159 2.95 7.54 -9.65
C GLU A 159 3.26 7.13 -8.22
N TYR A 160 3.20 5.84 -7.93
CA TYR A 160 3.54 5.26 -6.63
C TYR A 160 4.97 5.63 -6.18
N THR A 161 5.92 5.62 -7.11
CA THR A 161 7.30 6.02 -6.83
C THR A 161 7.40 7.51 -6.53
N GLN A 162 6.65 8.36 -7.25
CA GLN A 162 6.60 9.80 -6.99
C GLN A 162 6.01 10.12 -5.62
N TRP A 163 4.95 9.43 -5.21
CA TRP A 163 4.39 9.59 -3.87
C TRP A 163 5.39 9.19 -2.78
N ALA A 164 6.16 8.12 -3.00
CA ALA A 164 7.22 7.73 -2.08
C ALA A 164 8.33 8.78 -1.99
N ASP A 165 8.73 9.39 -3.10
CA ASP A 165 9.72 10.48 -3.11
C ASP A 165 9.22 11.71 -2.33
N ILE A 166 7.97 12.12 -2.53
CA ILE A 166 7.34 13.21 -1.75
C ILE A 166 7.35 12.87 -0.26
N GLY A 167 7.00 11.66 0.13
CA GLY A 167 7.00 11.23 1.52
C GLY A 167 8.41 11.24 2.15
N ILE A 168 9.44 10.90 1.39
CA ILE A 168 10.84 11.00 1.82
C ILE A 168 11.23 12.47 2.05
N ASP A 169 10.83 13.37 1.17
CA ASP A 169 11.14 14.79 1.32
C ASP A 169 10.40 15.40 2.52
N ILE A 170 9.16 14.99 2.78
CA ILE A 170 8.43 15.35 4.00
C ILE A 170 9.18 14.86 5.25
N ALA A 171 9.63 13.61 5.27
CA ALA A 171 10.39 13.06 6.40
C ALA A 171 11.68 13.85 6.65
N ARG A 172 12.43 14.20 5.61
CA ARG A 172 13.64 15.06 5.70
C ARG A 172 13.31 16.43 6.26
N ALA A 173 12.19 17.05 5.85
CA ALA A 173 11.77 18.34 6.37
C ALA A 173 11.44 18.27 7.87
N ILE A 174 10.81 17.18 8.33
CA ILE A 174 10.54 16.94 9.75
C ILE A 174 11.85 16.80 10.55
N GLU A 175 12.83 16.05 10.04
CA GLU A 175 14.17 15.93 10.65
C GLU A 175 14.90 17.27 10.75
N ALA A 176 14.86 18.05 9.68
CA ALA A 176 15.46 19.38 9.67
C ALA A 176 14.81 20.32 10.69
N ALA A 177 13.50 20.25 10.86
CA ALA A 177 12.76 21.01 11.86
C ALA A 177 13.15 20.60 13.28
N SER A 178 13.36 19.30 13.53
CA SER A 178 13.87 18.80 14.83
C SER A 178 15.25 19.37 15.15
N SER A 179 16.20 19.24 14.21
CA SER A 179 17.55 19.75 14.37
C SER A 179 17.60 21.25 14.60
N TYR A 180 16.74 22.01 13.92
CA TYR A 180 16.61 23.44 14.13
C TYR A 180 16.08 23.78 15.52
N ALA A 181 15.04 23.09 15.99
CA ALA A 181 14.48 23.27 17.32
C ALA A 181 15.51 22.97 18.43
N GLU A 182 16.32 21.93 18.27
CA GLU A 182 17.41 21.60 19.19
C GLU A 182 18.47 22.70 19.22
N SER A 183 18.81 23.30 18.10
CA SER A 183 19.77 24.39 17.99
C SER A 183 19.36 25.68 18.71
N LEU A 184 18.06 25.89 18.86
CA LEU A 184 17.48 27.06 19.58
C LEU A 184 17.40 26.83 21.10
N THR A 185 17.53 25.59 21.57
CA THR A 185 17.52 25.29 22.98
C THR A 185 18.90 25.63 23.59
N PRO A 186 19.03 26.59 24.54
CA PRO A 186 20.32 26.92 25.11
C PRO A 186 20.91 25.66 25.76
N SER A 187 22.10 25.25 25.32
CA SER A 187 22.88 24.23 26.04
C SER A 187 23.12 24.74 27.43
N GLY A 188 22.41 24.20 28.41
CA GLY A 188 22.57 24.52 29.84
C GLY A 188 23.95 24.17 30.32
N LYS A 189 24.91 25.06 30.07
CA LYS A 189 26.12 25.15 30.90
C LYS A 189 25.69 25.74 32.24
N THR A 190 25.23 24.88 33.14
CA THR A 190 25.28 25.19 34.59
C THR A 190 26.72 25.26 34.96
N SER A 191 27.29 26.43 34.79
CA SER A 191 28.48 26.82 35.50
C SER A 191 28.13 26.85 36.99
N ALA A 192 28.48 25.78 37.71
CA ALA A 192 28.46 25.79 39.16
C ALA A 192 29.45 26.82 39.63
N PHE A 193 29.00 28.06 39.82
CA PHE A 193 29.75 29.09 40.54
C PHE A 193 29.78 28.68 42.01
N SER A 194 30.80 27.95 42.43
CA SER A 194 31.10 27.68 43.83
C SER A 194 31.49 29.00 44.49
N MET A 195 30.54 29.64 45.20
CA MET A 195 30.88 30.62 46.23
C MET A 195 31.48 29.87 47.43
N ARG A 196 32.80 29.92 47.58
CA ARG A 196 33.45 29.71 48.86
C ARG A 196 33.38 31.02 49.65
N ALA A 197 32.63 31.03 50.74
CA ALA A 197 32.78 31.95 51.85
C ALA A 197 33.78 31.37 52.87
#